data_b9cc636cda63ce9db3a844bff8515d4e
#
_entry.id   b9cc636cda63ce9db3a844bff8515d4e
#
_cell.length_a   1.000
_cell.length_b   1.000
_cell.length_c   1.000
_cell.angle_alpha   90.00
_cell.angle_beta   90.00
_cell.angle_gamma   90.00
#
_symmetry.space_group_name_H-M   'P 1'
#
loop_
_entity.id
_entity.type
_entity.pdbx_description
1 polymer ?
#
loop_
_entity_poly.entity_id
_entity_poly.type
_entity_poly.pdbx_seq_one_letter_code
_entity_poly.pdbx_strand_id
1 'polypeptide(L)'
;SEMCIRDRLYKQKKDFTHILTSHEQGASHAADGYARSTGKVGVCFATSGPGATNIVTGLATANMDSVPVVAITCNVGVSLLGKDSFQEVDISGVTIPITKHNFIVKNIEELADTIRRAFRIAKTGRPGPVLIDIPKDVTAATTLYEKYKPAKIIRSSEYIKEVDIQNAISMIREAKRPYILVGGGAVISDAADELKEFAEKVDAPVCDTLMGKGAFNGTDERYSGMLGMHGTKASNLGVSHCDLLIAVGTRFSDRVLGNPKTFAKNAKILQIDVDPVEINKNICVSASIIGDVKAVLTVINRRLEAQEHKEWLDTVKEYKEKYPLTYDKGRLTCPEIMEAIYDITKGEAVITTEVGQHQMWAAQFYKYDKPRKFLTSGGLGTMGYGLGASLGAKVGNPDKIVVNIAGDGCFRMNLNELATASRYNIPVIEVIINNSVLGMVRQWQDLFYEERYSYTTLQDKVDFVKVAEGLGVQAKKITDIEQFKDAFKEALNAGEPVVLDCHIDLDDKVWPMVNPGGSIEDAFDKSDLEAQAR
;
A
#
# COMPACT_ATOMS: atom_id res chain seq x y z
N SER A 1 8.08 1.88 -32.43
CA SER A 1 6.76 1.67 -31.81
C SER A 1 6.38 2.79 -30.88
N GLU A 2 7.22 3.15 -29.92
CA GLU A 2 6.96 4.28 -29.00
C GLU A 2 6.73 5.60 -29.75
N MET A 3 7.51 5.91 -30.79
CA MET A 3 7.34 7.10 -31.61
C MET A 3 5.94 7.18 -32.25
N CYS A 4 5.41 6.05 -32.72
CA CYS A 4 4.06 6.02 -33.30
C CYS A 4 2.99 6.30 -32.24
N ILE A 5 3.12 5.74 -31.03
CA ILE A 5 2.21 6.01 -29.92
C ILE A 5 2.29 7.48 -29.52
N ARG A 6 3.50 8.06 -29.38
CA ARG A 6 3.69 9.47 -29.05
C ARG A 6 3.09 10.40 -30.11
N ASP A 7 3.22 10.08 -31.42
CA ASP A 7 2.58 10.84 -32.51
C ASP A 7 1.05 10.85 -32.36
N ARG A 8 0.44 9.71 -32.02
CA ARG A 8 -1.00 9.62 -31.81
C ARG A 8 -1.44 10.37 -30.55
N LEU A 9 -0.72 10.24 -29.44
CA LEU A 9 -0.99 11.00 -28.22
C LEU A 9 -0.83 12.51 -28.45
N TYR A 10 0.16 12.95 -29.25
CA TYR A 10 0.33 14.35 -29.61
C TYR A 10 -0.89 14.91 -30.35
N LYS A 11 -1.46 14.15 -31.28
CA LYS A 11 -2.68 14.55 -32.03
C LYS A 11 -3.91 14.65 -31.12
N GLN A 12 -3.94 13.91 -30.03
CA GLN A 12 -5.03 13.85 -29.07
C GLN A 12 -4.69 14.52 -27.72
N LYS A 13 -3.68 15.39 -27.68
CA LYS A 13 -3.16 16.00 -26.43
C LYS A 13 -4.19 16.79 -25.61
N LYS A 14 -5.33 17.17 -26.21
CA LYS A 14 -6.43 17.84 -25.52
C LYS A 14 -7.27 16.88 -24.68
N ASP A 15 -7.24 15.58 -25.00
CA ASP A 15 -8.05 14.54 -24.37
C ASP A 15 -7.25 13.72 -23.34
N PHE A 16 -5.91 13.88 -23.29
CA PHE A 16 -5.01 13.10 -22.45
C PHE A 16 -4.05 13.99 -21.67
N THR A 17 -3.90 13.71 -20.37
CA THR A 17 -2.78 14.19 -19.57
C THR A 17 -1.70 13.12 -19.58
N HIS A 18 -0.61 13.37 -20.32
CA HIS A 18 0.53 12.47 -20.44
C HIS A 18 1.72 13.04 -19.68
N ILE A 19 2.23 12.29 -18.70
CA ILE A 19 3.39 12.65 -17.88
C ILE A 19 4.58 11.78 -18.27
N LEU A 20 5.65 12.43 -18.68
CA LEU A 20 6.92 11.78 -18.97
C LEU A 20 7.76 11.72 -17.69
N THR A 21 7.91 10.54 -17.14
CA THR A 21 8.78 10.27 -15.97
C THR A 21 10.26 10.22 -16.37
N SER A 22 11.13 10.32 -15.40
CA SER A 22 12.58 10.19 -15.61
C SER A 22 13.01 8.73 -15.82
N HIS A 23 12.25 7.78 -15.22
CA HIS A 23 12.50 6.34 -15.31
C HIS A 23 11.18 5.57 -15.38
N GLU A 24 11.15 4.45 -16.11
CA GLU A 24 9.92 3.66 -16.29
C GLU A 24 9.45 2.99 -14.97
N GLN A 25 10.36 2.70 -14.06
CA GLN A 25 9.98 2.24 -12.72
C GLN A 25 9.16 3.32 -12.00
N GLY A 26 9.57 4.59 -12.06
CA GLY A 26 8.80 5.73 -11.56
C GLY A 26 7.42 5.83 -12.20
N ALA A 27 7.30 5.60 -13.53
CA ALA A 27 6.01 5.56 -14.22
C ALA A 27 5.09 4.46 -13.69
N SER A 28 5.62 3.25 -13.46
CA SER A 28 4.84 2.12 -12.94
C SER A 28 4.38 2.35 -11.50
N HIS A 29 5.23 2.95 -10.65
CA HIS A 29 4.84 3.35 -9.29
C HIS A 29 3.84 4.51 -9.29
N ALA A 30 3.94 5.46 -10.23
CA ALA A 30 2.95 6.52 -10.38
C ALA A 30 1.57 5.96 -10.81
N ALA A 31 1.55 5.00 -11.73
CA ALA A 31 0.32 4.30 -12.11
C ALA A 31 -0.29 3.54 -10.93
N ASP A 32 0.53 2.89 -10.10
CA ASP A 32 0.11 2.21 -8.87
C ASP A 32 -0.47 3.20 -7.86
N GLY A 33 0.23 4.29 -7.53
CA GLY A 33 -0.25 5.33 -6.61
C GLY A 33 -1.53 6.01 -7.08
N TYR A 34 -1.66 6.26 -8.39
CA TYR A 34 -2.91 6.74 -8.99
C TYR A 34 -4.06 5.75 -8.76
N ALA A 35 -3.82 4.46 -8.99
CA ALA A 35 -4.86 3.44 -8.84
C ALA A 35 -5.31 3.29 -7.37
N ARG A 36 -4.38 3.23 -6.43
CA ARG A 36 -4.70 3.12 -5.00
C ARG A 36 -5.47 4.32 -4.48
N SER A 37 -5.04 5.53 -4.82
CA SER A 37 -5.64 6.76 -4.30
C SER A 37 -7.00 7.09 -4.91
N THR A 38 -7.25 6.66 -6.17
CA THR A 38 -8.48 7.00 -6.90
C THR A 38 -9.48 5.85 -7.02
N GLY A 39 -9.05 4.59 -6.81
CA GLY A 39 -9.85 3.39 -7.13
C GLY A 39 -10.04 3.12 -8.63
N LYS A 40 -9.36 3.88 -9.50
CA LYS A 40 -9.35 3.70 -10.96
C LYS A 40 -8.19 2.80 -11.37
N VAL A 41 -8.13 2.44 -12.66
CA VAL A 41 -6.99 1.71 -13.22
C VAL A 41 -5.86 2.70 -13.52
N GLY A 42 -4.65 2.40 -13.01
CA GLY A 42 -3.45 3.13 -13.39
C GLY A 42 -2.94 2.67 -14.75
N VAL A 43 -2.34 3.58 -15.52
CA VAL A 43 -1.80 3.25 -16.84
C VAL A 43 -0.38 3.79 -16.97
N CYS A 44 0.54 2.94 -17.40
CA CYS A 44 1.90 3.35 -17.76
C CYS A 44 2.30 2.79 -19.13
N PHE A 45 3.22 3.51 -19.78
CA PHE A 45 3.79 3.13 -21.07
C PHE A 45 5.30 2.96 -20.92
N ALA A 46 5.86 1.97 -21.61
CA ALA A 46 7.29 1.77 -21.70
C ALA A 46 7.71 1.39 -23.12
N THR A 47 8.90 1.83 -23.53
CA THR A 47 9.47 1.38 -24.79
C THR A 47 9.88 -0.09 -24.71
N SER A 48 10.22 -0.69 -25.86
CA SER A 48 10.71 -2.07 -25.94
C SER A 48 12.08 -2.25 -25.25
N GLY A 49 12.45 -3.47 -24.98
CA GLY A 49 13.75 -3.81 -24.39
C GLY A 49 13.91 -3.26 -22.97
N PRO A 50 14.91 -2.41 -22.71
CA PRO A 50 15.22 -1.93 -21.37
C PRO A 50 14.06 -1.14 -20.72
N GLY A 51 13.28 -0.39 -21.48
CA GLY A 51 12.11 0.30 -20.94
C GLY A 51 11.05 -0.67 -20.43
N ALA A 52 10.77 -1.74 -21.18
CA ALA A 52 9.84 -2.77 -20.76
C ALA A 52 10.35 -3.54 -19.52
N THR A 53 11.65 -3.85 -19.44
CA THR A 53 12.20 -4.51 -18.24
C THR A 53 12.23 -3.60 -17.02
N ASN A 54 12.34 -2.29 -17.17
CA ASN A 54 12.34 -1.34 -16.06
C ASN A 54 11.00 -1.24 -15.32
N ILE A 55 9.87 -1.66 -15.91
CA ILE A 55 8.58 -1.66 -15.21
C ILE A 55 8.32 -2.93 -14.38
N VAL A 56 9.18 -3.94 -14.46
CA VAL A 56 8.96 -5.25 -13.82
C VAL A 56 8.76 -5.14 -12.31
N THR A 57 9.61 -4.38 -11.62
CA THR A 57 9.47 -4.15 -10.18
C THR A 57 8.12 -3.51 -9.84
N GLY A 58 7.68 -2.52 -10.61
CA GLY A 58 6.38 -1.87 -10.37
C GLY A 58 5.19 -2.81 -10.61
N LEU A 59 5.27 -3.67 -11.63
CA LEU A 59 4.24 -4.70 -11.86
C LEU A 59 4.21 -5.74 -10.73
N ALA A 60 5.37 -6.19 -10.25
CA ALA A 60 5.45 -7.09 -9.11
C ALA A 60 4.85 -6.46 -7.84
N THR A 61 5.13 -5.17 -7.59
CA THR A 61 4.54 -4.39 -6.49
C THR A 61 3.01 -4.36 -6.60
N ALA A 62 2.49 -3.99 -7.77
CA ALA A 62 1.05 -3.93 -8.02
C ALA A 62 0.38 -5.32 -7.87
N ASN A 63 1.03 -6.39 -8.32
CA ASN A 63 0.51 -7.75 -8.20
C ASN A 63 0.42 -8.22 -6.75
N MET A 64 1.48 -8.00 -5.97
CA MET A 64 1.51 -8.40 -4.55
C MET A 64 0.44 -7.71 -3.72
N ASP A 65 0.11 -6.46 -4.04
CA ASP A 65 -0.86 -5.65 -3.28
C ASP A 65 -2.23 -5.54 -3.98
N SER A 66 -2.45 -6.32 -5.04
CA SER A 66 -3.75 -6.38 -5.73
C SER A 66 -4.19 -5.02 -6.32
N VAL A 67 -3.27 -4.32 -6.98
CA VAL A 67 -3.52 -2.99 -7.56
C VAL A 67 -3.80 -3.09 -9.06
N PRO A 68 -4.92 -2.51 -9.56
CA PRO A 68 -5.25 -2.58 -10.98
C PRO A 68 -4.40 -1.61 -11.79
N VAL A 69 -3.42 -2.13 -12.51
CA VAL A 69 -2.54 -1.40 -13.42
C VAL A 69 -2.61 -2.02 -14.81
N VAL A 70 -2.69 -1.19 -15.85
CA VAL A 70 -2.51 -1.62 -17.24
C VAL A 70 -1.19 -1.03 -17.73
N ALA A 71 -0.21 -1.90 -17.95
CA ALA A 71 1.08 -1.54 -18.51
C ALA A 71 1.08 -1.83 -20.02
N ILE A 72 1.45 -0.83 -20.80
CA ILE A 72 1.52 -0.92 -22.26
C ILE A 72 2.99 -0.84 -22.65
N THR A 73 3.52 -1.94 -23.18
CA THR A 73 4.88 -2.01 -23.70
C THR A 73 4.88 -1.99 -25.22
N CYS A 74 5.99 -1.56 -25.74
CA CYS A 74 6.25 -1.62 -27.18
C CYS A 74 7.14 -2.83 -27.49
N ASN A 75 7.10 -3.31 -28.74
CA ASN A 75 8.00 -4.35 -29.21
C ASN A 75 8.46 -4.06 -30.65
N VAL A 76 9.40 -4.86 -31.13
CA VAL A 76 9.80 -4.90 -32.54
C VAL A 76 8.61 -5.28 -33.44
N GLY A 77 8.72 -5.15 -34.75
CA GLY A 77 7.64 -5.59 -35.65
C GLY A 77 7.39 -7.11 -35.55
N VAL A 78 6.16 -7.54 -35.81
CA VAL A 78 5.73 -8.95 -35.69
C VAL A 78 6.68 -9.93 -36.39
N SER A 79 7.19 -9.56 -37.57
CA SER A 79 8.12 -10.41 -38.34
C SER A 79 9.51 -10.55 -37.69
N LEU A 80 9.84 -9.74 -36.72
CA LEU A 80 11.13 -9.74 -36.02
C LEU A 80 11.06 -10.37 -34.63
N LEU A 81 9.88 -10.72 -34.14
CA LEU A 81 9.72 -11.36 -32.83
C LEU A 81 10.44 -12.73 -32.79
N GLY A 82 11.22 -12.96 -31.73
CA GLY A 82 12.00 -14.19 -31.53
C GLY A 82 13.27 -14.27 -32.38
N LYS A 83 13.81 -13.12 -32.83
CA LYS A 83 15.00 -13.07 -33.69
C LYS A 83 16.17 -12.28 -33.08
N ASP A 84 16.13 -12.05 -31.77
CA ASP A 84 17.14 -11.27 -31.03
C ASP A 84 17.40 -9.89 -31.67
N SER A 85 16.31 -9.26 -32.11
CA SER A 85 16.35 -7.95 -32.74
C SER A 85 16.74 -6.85 -31.75
N PHE A 86 17.24 -5.72 -32.22
CA PHE A 86 17.60 -4.57 -31.34
C PHE A 86 16.44 -4.15 -30.47
N GLN A 87 16.67 -4.10 -29.15
CA GLN A 87 15.67 -3.79 -28.11
C GLN A 87 14.49 -4.78 -28.06
N GLU A 88 14.66 -6.00 -28.49
CA GLU A 88 13.71 -7.07 -28.30
C GLU A 88 13.88 -7.70 -26.92
N VAL A 89 12.79 -8.01 -26.26
CA VAL A 89 12.71 -8.83 -25.04
C VAL A 89 11.38 -9.54 -25.00
N ASP A 90 11.33 -10.79 -24.56
CA ASP A 90 10.07 -11.47 -24.23
C ASP A 90 9.52 -10.96 -22.89
N ILE A 91 9.00 -9.74 -22.93
CA ILE A 91 8.44 -9.11 -21.73
C ILE A 91 7.21 -9.86 -21.20
N SER A 92 6.46 -10.53 -22.08
CA SER A 92 5.35 -11.38 -21.67
C SER A 92 5.85 -12.56 -20.83
N GLY A 93 6.87 -13.27 -21.28
CA GLY A 93 7.48 -14.37 -20.52
C GLY A 93 8.04 -13.90 -19.17
N VAL A 94 8.70 -12.74 -19.13
CA VAL A 94 9.23 -12.15 -17.90
C VAL A 94 8.12 -11.80 -16.90
N THR A 95 6.96 -11.33 -17.37
CA THR A 95 5.91 -10.79 -16.52
C THR A 95 4.76 -11.74 -16.21
N ILE A 96 4.70 -12.94 -16.81
CA ILE A 96 3.68 -13.97 -16.52
C ILE A 96 3.47 -14.17 -15.00
N PRO A 97 4.51 -14.38 -14.16
CA PRO A 97 4.31 -14.69 -12.75
C PRO A 97 3.89 -13.48 -11.89
N ILE A 98 3.97 -12.27 -12.42
CA ILE A 98 3.73 -11.02 -11.69
C ILE A 98 2.58 -10.18 -12.28
N THR A 99 1.75 -10.77 -13.12
CA THR A 99 0.58 -10.13 -13.74
C THR A 99 -0.62 -11.07 -13.73
N LYS A 100 -1.80 -10.49 -13.75
CA LYS A 100 -3.04 -11.27 -13.93
C LYS A 100 -3.18 -11.85 -15.33
N HIS A 101 -2.69 -11.12 -16.32
CA HIS A 101 -2.74 -11.51 -17.71
C HIS A 101 -1.77 -10.69 -18.56
N ASN A 102 -1.31 -11.30 -19.65
CA ASN A 102 -0.49 -10.67 -20.68
C ASN A 102 -1.14 -10.80 -22.04
N PHE A 103 -1.00 -9.77 -22.86
CA PHE A 103 -1.40 -9.79 -24.25
C PHE A 103 -0.23 -9.38 -25.14
N ILE A 104 -0.06 -10.07 -26.27
CA ILE A 104 0.76 -9.61 -27.41
C ILE A 104 -0.20 -9.34 -28.55
N VAL A 105 -0.37 -8.08 -28.93
CA VAL A 105 -1.32 -7.67 -29.98
C VAL A 105 -0.63 -7.71 -31.33
N LYS A 106 -0.90 -8.72 -32.14
CA LYS A 106 -0.28 -8.91 -33.45
C LYS A 106 -1.12 -8.35 -34.61
N ASN A 107 -2.36 -7.96 -34.37
CA ASN A 107 -3.28 -7.40 -35.35
C ASN A 107 -3.92 -6.12 -34.80
N ILE A 108 -3.90 -5.04 -35.58
CA ILE A 108 -4.49 -3.73 -35.20
C ILE A 108 -6.00 -3.83 -34.92
N GLU A 109 -6.71 -4.70 -35.57
CA GLU A 109 -8.16 -4.90 -35.40
C GLU A 109 -8.52 -5.41 -34.00
N GLU A 110 -7.60 -6.11 -33.33
CA GLU A 110 -7.78 -6.62 -31.98
C GLU A 110 -7.42 -5.61 -30.89
N LEU A 111 -6.69 -4.53 -31.22
CA LEU A 111 -6.09 -3.62 -30.24
C LEU A 111 -7.13 -2.99 -29.31
N ALA A 112 -8.20 -2.43 -29.87
CA ALA A 112 -9.21 -1.73 -29.08
C ALA A 112 -9.92 -2.67 -28.10
N ASP A 113 -10.26 -3.88 -28.52
CA ASP A 113 -10.91 -4.87 -27.64
C ASP A 113 -9.94 -5.46 -26.62
N THR A 114 -8.68 -5.65 -26.99
CA THR A 114 -7.64 -6.08 -26.06
C THR A 114 -7.45 -5.05 -24.93
N ILE A 115 -7.39 -3.75 -25.25
CA ILE A 115 -7.33 -2.69 -24.22
C ILE A 115 -8.55 -2.76 -23.31
N ARG A 116 -9.77 -2.87 -23.83
CA ARG A 116 -10.98 -2.99 -23.00
C ARG A 116 -10.97 -4.23 -22.11
N ARG A 117 -10.52 -5.36 -22.64
CA ARG A 117 -10.36 -6.62 -21.89
C ARG A 117 -9.32 -6.48 -20.78
N ALA A 118 -8.18 -5.83 -21.04
CA ALA A 118 -7.14 -5.58 -20.06
C ALA A 118 -7.65 -4.76 -18.86
N PHE A 119 -8.36 -3.66 -19.12
CA PHE A 119 -8.98 -2.86 -18.06
C PHE A 119 -10.00 -3.65 -17.23
N ARG A 120 -10.81 -4.47 -17.88
CA ARG A 120 -11.77 -5.33 -17.21
C ARG A 120 -11.07 -6.38 -16.34
N ILE A 121 -10.08 -7.10 -16.88
CA ILE A 121 -9.32 -8.12 -16.17
C ILE A 121 -8.59 -7.51 -14.97
N ALA A 122 -7.97 -6.34 -15.14
CA ALA A 122 -7.26 -5.66 -14.04
C ALA A 122 -8.16 -5.39 -12.83
N LYS A 123 -9.45 -5.12 -13.03
CA LYS A 123 -10.41 -4.76 -11.95
C LYS A 123 -11.31 -5.91 -11.46
N THR A 124 -11.51 -6.97 -12.24
CA THR A 124 -12.48 -8.03 -11.91
C THR A 124 -11.91 -8.97 -10.84
N GLY A 125 -12.75 -9.38 -9.87
CA GLY A 125 -12.35 -10.24 -8.76
C GLY A 125 -11.26 -9.58 -7.93
N ARG A 126 -10.20 -10.30 -7.56
CA ARG A 126 -9.00 -9.72 -6.97
C ARG A 126 -8.30 -8.86 -8.02
N PRO A 127 -8.14 -7.54 -7.83
CA PRO A 127 -7.47 -6.68 -8.81
C PRO A 127 -5.99 -7.03 -9.00
N GLY A 128 -5.41 -6.55 -10.07
CA GLY A 128 -3.98 -6.75 -10.33
C GLY A 128 -3.56 -6.23 -11.70
N PRO A 129 -2.25 -6.21 -11.99
CA PRO A 129 -1.70 -5.67 -13.21
C PRO A 129 -1.96 -6.56 -14.42
N VAL A 130 -2.10 -5.92 -15.59
CA VAL A 130 -2.20 -6.56 -16.91
C VAL A 130 -1.21 -5.88 -17.84
N LEU A 131 -0.46 -6.67 -18.60
CA LEU A 131 0.47 -6.18 -19.61
C LEU A 131 -0.15 -6.29 -21.01
N ILE A 132 0.06 -5.27 -21.83
CA ILE A 132 -0.26 -5.27 -23.26
C ILE A 132 1.02 -4.94 -24.03
N ASP A 133 1.59 -5.91 -24.72
CA ASP A 133 2.75 -5.71 -25.57
C ASP A 133 2.33 -5.47 -27.02
N ILE A 134 2.75 -4.33 -27.60
CA ILE A 134 2.27 -3.90 -28.93
C ILE A 134 3.46 -3.77 -29.89
N PRO A 135 3.58 -4.66 -30.88
CA PRO A 135 4.59 -4.55 -31.94
C PRO A 135 4.49 -3.27 -32.77
N LYS A 136 5.62 -2.84 -33.31
CA LYS A 136 5.79 -1.58 -34.02
C LYS A 136 4.84 -1.41 -35.21
N ASP A 137 4.68 -2.44 -36.01
CA ASP A 137 3.81 -2.46 -37.19
C ASP A 137 2.33 -2.29 -36.82
N VAL A 138 1.89 -2.89 -35.70
CA VAL A 138 0.54 -2.70 -35.17
C VAL A 138 0.31 -1.22 -34.75
N THR A 139 1.29 -0.59 -34.07
CA THR A 139 1.16 0.82 -33.68
C THR A 139 1.17 1.80 -34.86
N ALA A 140 1.73 1.39 -36.00
CA ALA A 140 1.76 2.19 -37.23
C ALA A 140 0.51 1.98 -38.11
N ALA A 141 -0.18 0.86 -37.95
CA ALA A 141 -1.35 0.50 -38.75
C ALA A 141 -2.57 1.37 -38.43
N THR A 142 -3.56 1.33 -39.32
CA THR A 142 -4.85 2.01 -39.18
C THR A 142 -6.00 1.02 -39.36
N THR A 143 -7.07 1.21 -38.60
CA THR A 143 -8.28 0.40 -38.70
C THR A 143 -9.52 1.26 -38.46
N LEU A 144 -10.69 0.74 -38.79
CA LEU A 144 -11.95 1.37 -38.42
C LEU A 144 -12.19 1.20 -36.91
N TYR A 145 -12.51 2.28 -36.25
CA TYR A 145 -12.75 2.28 -34.81
C TYR A 145 -14.16 2.77 -34.48
N GLU A 146 -14.93 1.91 -33.82
CA GLU A 146 -16.23 2.28 -33.27
C GLU A 146 -16.11 2.54 -31.76
N LYS A 147 -16.53 3.76 -31.35
CA LYS A 147 -16.55 4.14 -29.95
C LYS A 147 -17.81 3.60 -29.28
N TYR A 148 -17.66 2.72 -28.30
CA TYR A 148 -18.75 2.29 -27.44
C TYR A 148 -18.36 2.36 -25.96
N LYS A 149 -19.36 2.50 -25.10
CA LYS A 149 -19.12 2.50 -23.65
C LYS A 149 -18.81 1.08 -23.18
N PRO A 150 -17.69 0.86 -22.47
CA PRO A 150 -17.42 -0.43 -21.88
C PRO A 150 -18.51 -0.80 -20.84
N ALA A 151 -18.81 -2.09 -20.73
CA ALA A 151 -19.73 -2.59 -19.71
C ALA A 151 -19.22 -2.24 -18.31
N LYS A 152 -20.12 -1.86 -17.42
CA LYS A 152 -19.79 -1.64 -16.01
C LYS A 152 -19.32 -2.95 -15.40
N ILE A 153 -18.20 -2.89 -14.65
CA ILE A 153 -17.78 -4.01 -13.82
C ILE A 153 -18.71 -4.03 -12.62
N ILE A 154 -19.51 -5.09 -12.52
CA ILE A 154 -20.39 -5.33 -11.37
C ILE A 154 -19.57 -6.10 -10.34
N ARG A 155 -19.60 -5.66 -9.08
CA ARG A 155 -19.01 -6.42 -7.97
C ARG A 155 -19.76 -7.74 -7.86
N SER A 156 -19.04 -8.85 -8.00
CA SER A 156 -19.68 -10.17 -8.04
C SER A 156 -20.23 -10.54 -6.66
N SER A 157 -21.54 -10.69 -6.58
CA SER A 157 -22.21 -11.36 -5.48
C SER A 157 -22.60 -12.82 -5.81
N GLU A 158 -22.25 -13.29 -7.01
CA GLU A 158 -22.64 -14.60 -7.55
C GLU A 158 -22.09 -15.77 -6.74
N TYR A 159 -20.97 -15.58 -6.05
CA TYR A 159 -20.36 -16.60 -5.22
C TYR A 159 -20.79 -16.57 -3.75
N ILE A 160 -21.58 -15.58 -3.34
CA ILE A 160 -22.09 -15.48 -1.97
C ILE A 160 -23.19 -16.51 -1.77
N LYS A 161 -22.88 -17.57 -1.02
CA LYS A 161 -23.83 -18.65 -0.74
C LYS A 161 -24.61 -18.35 0.53
N GLU A 162 -25.91 -18.62 0.50
CA GLU A 162 -26.79 -18.41 1.64
C GLU A 162 -26.35 -19.20 2.89
N VAL A 163 -25.88 -20.43 2.70
CA VAL A 163 -25.40 -21.27 3.80
C VAL A 163 -24.16 -20.67 4.49
N ASP A 164 -23.26 -20.02 3.73
CA ASP A 164 -22.05 -19.42 4.28
C ASP A 164 -22.40 -18.17 5.11
N ILE A 165 -23.38 -17.39 4.67
CA ILE A 165 -23.92 -16.24 5.43
C ILE A 165 -24.59 -16.71 6.75
N GLN A 166 -25.39 -17.76 6.70
CA GLN A 166 -26.06 -18.31 7.90
C GLN A 166 -25.04 -18.84 8.89
N ASN A 167 -24.03 -19.57 8.43
CA ASN A 167 -22.93 -20.06 9.27
C ASN A 167 -22.18 -18.92 9.93
N ALA A 168 -21.83 -17.87 9.18
CA ALA A 168 -21.14 -16.70 9.71
C ALA A 168 -21.97 -16.01 10.81
N ILE A 169 -23.24 -15.77 10.57
CA ILE A 169 -24.16 -15.16 11.56
C ILE A 169 -24.26 -16.02 12.82
N SER A 170 -24.34 -17.36 12.68
CA SER A 170 -24.37 -18.27 13.83
C SER A 170 -23.09 -18.17 14.65
N MET A 171 -21.91 -18.18 13.98
CA MET A 171 -20.62 -18.04 14.66
C MET A 171 -20.50 -16.71 15.41
N ILE A 172 -20.99 -15.61 14.82
CA ILE A 172 -20.97 -14.27 15.45
C ILE A 172 -21.87 -14.25 16.69
N ARG A 173 -23.06 -14.84 16.63
CA ARG A 173 -24.01 -14.92 17.77
C ARG A 173 -23.50 -15.79 18.93
N GLU A 174 -22.68 -16.79 18.64
CA GLU A 174 -22.09 -17.70 19.65
C GLU A 174 -20.86 -17.10 20.33
N ALA A 175 -20.19 -16.14 19.70
CA ALA A 175 -18.96 -15.56 20.19
C ALA A 175 -19.18 -14.72 21.44
N LYS A 176 -18.23 -14.79 22.37
CA LYS A 176 -18.19 -13.95 23.57
C LYS A 176 -17.10 -12.88 23.51
N ARG A 177 -16.08 -13.13 22.73
CA ARG A 177 -14.93 -12.24 22.53
C ARG A 177 -14.58 -12.13 21.05
N PRO A 178 -15.53 -11.64 20.21
CA PRO A 178 -15.26 -11.46 18.80
C PRO A 178 -14.22 -10.37 18.56
N TYR A 179 -13.43 -10.51 17.51
CA TYR A 179 -12.45 -9.53 17.08
C TYR A 179 -12.44 -9.39 15.57
N ILE A 180 -12.36 -8.17 15.05
CA ILE A 180 -12.38 -7.91 13.60
C ILE A 180 -10.99 -7.51 13.14
N LEU A 181 -10.44 -8.28 12.18
CA LEU A 181 -9.17 -7.96 11.49
C LEU A 181 -9.45 -7.48 10.08
N VAL A 182 -9.07 -6.24 9.80
CA VAL A 182 -9.34 -5.57 8.52
C VAL A 182 -8.10 -5.57 7.64
N GLY A 183 -8.23 -6.07 6.41
CA GLY A 183 -7.18 -6.07 5.42
C GLY A 183 -7.43 -5.13 4.23
N GLY A 184 -6.49 -5.14 3.28
CA GLY A 184 -6.55 -4.32 2.07
C GLY A 184 -7.78 -4.56 1.19
N GLY A 185 -8.38 -5.75 1.27
CA GLY A 185 -9.62 -6.05 0.54
C GLY A 185 -10.78 -5.12 0.92
N ALA A 186 -10.86 -4.68 2.17
CA ALA A 186 -11.88 -3.72 2.61
C ALA A 186 -11.66 -2.32 2.00
N VAL A 187 -10.39 -1.87 1.87
CA VAL A 187 -10.03 -0.63 1.18
C VAL A 187 -10.37 -0.71 -0.31
N ILE A 188 -9.98 -1.81 -0.96
CA ILE A 188 -10.22 -2.03 -2.41
C ILE A 188 -11.71 -2.07 -2.72
N SER A 189 -12.50 -2.66 -1.83
CA SER A 189 -13.95 -2.82 -1.97
C SER A 189 -14.73 -1.54 -1.65
N ASP A 190 -14.09 -0.48 -1.11
CA ASP A 190 -14.74 0.74 -0.60
C ASP A 190 -15.83 0.41 0.43
N ALA A 191 -15.54 -0.48 1.37
CA ALA A 191 -16.48 -1.05 2.33
C ALA A 191 -16.47 -0.36 3.70
N ALA A 192 -15.95 0.87 3.82
CA ALA A 192 -15.75 1.53 5.12
C ALA A 192 -17.05 1.74 5.90
N ASP A 193 -18.13 2.16 5.23
CA ASP A 193 -19.42 2.39 5.88
C ASP A 193 -20.06 1.08 6.34
N GLU A 194 -20.03 0.04 5.51
CA GLU A 194 -20.56 -1.29 5.84
C GLU A 194 -19.72 -1.95 6.94
N LEU A 195 -18.42 -1.71 6.97
CA LEU A 195 -17.51 -2.21 8.00
C LEU A 195 -17.77 -1.53 9.34
N LYS A 196 -18.02 -0.23 9.34
CA LYS A 196 -18.40 0.51 10.56
C LYS A 196 -19.69 -0.03 11.13
N GLU A 197 -20.76 -0.13 10.32
CA GLU A 197 -22.04 -0.72 10.74
C GLU A 197 -21.87 -2.15 11.26
N PHE A 198 -21.03 -2.94 10.60
CA PHE A 198 -20.73 -4.31 10.99
C PHE A 198 -20.05 -4.37 12.36
N ALA A 199 -19.02 -3.55 12.59
CA ALA A 199 -18.31 -3.50 13.86
C ALA A 199 -19.22 -3.05 15.02
N GLU A 200 -20.12 -2.08 14.76
CA GLU A 200 -21.12 -1.63 15.72
C GLU A 200 -22.14 -2.75 16.05
N LYS A 201 -22.60 -3.51 15.05
CA LYS A 201 -23.56 -4.62 15.25
C LYS A 201 -22.95 -5.83 15.94
N VAL A 202 -21.71 -6.16 15.61
CA VAL A 202 -20.96 -7.23 16.30
C VAL A 202 -20.54 -6.78 17.70
N ASP A 203 -20.45 -5.48 17.95
CA ASP A 203 -19.92 -4.86 19.17
C ASP A 203 -18.51 -5.38 19.52
N ALA A 204 -17.62 -5.33 18.55
CA ALA A 204 -16.28 -5.91 18.63
C ALA A 204 -15.17 -4.88 18.45
N PRO A 205 -13.99 -5.10 19.09
CA PRO A 205 -12.79 -4.35 18.78
C PRO A 205 -12.30 -4.66 17.37
N VAL A 206 -11.61 -3.67 16.76
CA VAL A 206 -11.14 -3.72 15.38
C VAL A 206 -9.64 -3.44 15.34
N CYS A 207 -8.89 -4.26 14.64
CA CYS A 207 -7.53 -3.99 14.24
C CYS A 207 -7.38 -4.06 12.72
N ASP A 208 -6.31 -3.52 12.20
CA ASP A 208 -6.00 -3.58 10.78
C ASP A 208 -4.64 -4.23 10.48
N THR A 209 -4.48 -4.64 9.24
CA THR A 209 -3.16 -4.89 8.66
C THR A 209 -2.60 -3.59 8.10
N LEU A 210 -1.31 -3.57 7.75
CA LEU A 210 -0.69 -2.44 7.08
C LEU A 210 -1.51 -1.95 5.86
N MET A 211 -2.03 -2.90 5.06
CA MET A 211 -2.83 -2.60 3.87
C MET A 211 -4.30 -2.27 4.17
N GLY A 212 -4.77 -2.55 5.37
CA GLY A 212 -6.14 -2.25 5.82
C GLY A 212 -6.34 -0.83 6.35
N LYS A 213 -5.27 -0.06 6.50
CA LYS A 213 -5.27 1.30 7.05
C LYS A 213 -6.34 2.19 6.41
N GLY A 214 -7.15 2.81 7.27
CA GLY A 214 -8.21 3.73 6.87
C GLY A 214 -9.51 3.08 6.38
N ALA A 215 -9.58 1.74 6.22
CA ALA A 215 -10.85 1.07 5.97
C ALA A 215 -11.79 1.12 7.20
N PHE A 216 -11.20 1.11 8.40
CA PHE A 216 -11.87 1.45 9.64
C PHE A 216 -11.26 2.72 10.20
N ASN A 217 -12.07 3.58 10.81
CA ASN A 217 -11.60 4.86 11.32
C ASN A 217 -10.61 4.68 12.48
N GLY A 218 -9.36 5.12 12.30
CA GLY A 218 -8.30 5.04 13.30
C GLY A 218 -8.51 5.90 14.56
N THR A 219 -9.56 6.76 14.59
CA THR A 219 -9.96 7.54 15.77
C THR A 219 -11.16 6.95 16.52
N ASP A 220 -11.76 5.87 16.00
CA ASP A 220 -12.87 5.18 16.65
C ASP A 220 -12.41 4.49 17.94
N GLU A 221 -13.24 4.47 18.98
CA GLU A 221 -12.92 3.86 20.27
C GLU A 221 -12.68 2.34 20.17
N ARG A 222 -13.35 1.65 19.23
CA ARG A 222 -13.18 0.22 18.95
C ARG A 222 -11.85 -0.10 18.28
N TYR A 223 -11.19 0.90 17.67
CA TYR A 223 -9.93 0.67 16.99
C TYR A 223 -8.79 0.49 17.96
N SER A 224 -8.08 -0.64 17.86
CA SER A 224 -6.99 -1.01 18.75
C SER A 224 -5.59 -0.81 18.16
N GLY A 225 -5.50 -0.53 16.86
CA GLY A 225 -4.24 -0.33 16.15
C GLY A 225 -3.95 -1.40 15.09
N MET A 226 -2.73 -1.40 14.56
CA MET A 226 -2.27 -2.39 13.60
C MET A 226 -1.95 -3.72 14.30
N LEU A 227 -2.16 -4.84 13.59
CA LEU A 227 -1.81 -6.19 14.03
C LEU A 227 -0.49 -6.65 13.42
N GLY A 228 0.27 -7.48 14.15
CA GLY A 228 1.42 -8.23 13.65
C GLY A 228 2.75 -7.78 14.21
N MET A 229 3.83 -7.98 13.44
CA MET A 229 5.22 -7.81 13.87
C MET A 229 5.52 -6.43 14.48
N HIS A 230 5.00 -5.36 13.90
CA HIS A 230 5.09 -3.99 14.39
C HIS A 230 3.69 -3.44 14.76
N GLY A 231 2.78 -4.34 15.10
CA GLY A 231 1.46 -4.00 15.58
C GLY A 231 1.47 -3.48 17.02
N THR A 232 0.35 -2.91 17.45
CA THR A 232 0.20 -2.53 18.86
C THR A 232 0.11 -3.78 19.76
N LYS A 233 0.67 -3.73 20.97
CA LYS A 233 0.50 -4.81 21.94
C LYS A 233 -1.00 -5.08 22.22
N ALA A 234 -1.83 -4.04 22.22
CA ALA A 234 -3.27 -4.16 22.42
C ALA A 234 -3.93 -5.03 21.32
N SER A 235 -3.62 -4.78 20.05
CA SER A 235 -4.15 -5.60 18.94
C SER A 235 -3.64 -7.04 18.97
N ASN A 236 -2.35 -7.21 19.23
CA ASN A 236 -1.73 -8.54 19.31
C ASN A 236 -2.31 -9.39 20.45
N LEU A 237 -2.46 -8.81 21.65
CA LEU A 237 -3.09 -9.47 22.80
C LEU A 237 -4.59 -9.73 22.55
N GLY A 238 -5.31 -8.74 21.99
CA GLY A 238 -6.72 -8.88 21.69
C GLY A 238 -7.00 -10.04 20.73
N VAL A 239 -6.24 -10.16 19.64
CA VAL A 239 -6.34 -11.29 18.70
C VAL A 239 -5.93 -12.61 19.34
N SER A 240 -4.91 -12.62 20.21
CA SER A 240 -4.47 -13.84 20.90
C SER A 240 -5.52 -14.36 21.91
N HIS A 241 -6.35 -13.48 22.48
CA HIS A 241 -7.33 -13.82 23.51
C HIS A 241 -8.78 -13.87 23.02
N CYS A 242 -9.06 -13.54 21.75
CA CYS A 242 -10.40 -13.64 21.20
C CYS A 242 -10.86 -15.10 21.06
N ASP A 243 -12.17 -15.34 20.97
CA ASP A 243 -12.76 -16.64 20.67
C ASP A 243 -13.30 -16.76 19.25
N LEU A 244 -13.48 -15.61 18.56
CA LEU A 244 -13.82 -15.51 17.16
C LEU A 244 -13.01 -14.38 16.50
N LEU A 245 -12.17 -14.74 15.53
CA LEU A 245 -11.49 -13.77 14.67
C LEU A 245 -12.22 -13.66 13.33
N ILE A 246 -12.74 -12.46 13.03
CA ILE A 246 -13.42 -12.15 11.77
C ILE A 246 -12.45 -11.41 10.86
N ALA A 247 -11.91 -12.11 9.88
CA ALA A 247 -10.93 -11.59 8.95
C ALA A 247 -11.58 -11.05 7.68
N VAL A 248 -11.51 -9.74 7.47
CA VAL A 248 -12.22 -9.02 6.41
C VAL A 248 -11.22 -8.56 5.35
N GLY A 249 -11.16 -9.27 4.23
CA GLY A 249 -10.28 -8.93 3.09
C GLY A 249 -8.79 -8.96 3.43
N THR A 250 -8.34 -9.97 4.19
CA THR A 250 -6.94 -10.15 4.58
C THR A 250 -6.40 -11.53 4.19
N ARG A 251 -5.10 -11.55 3.77
CA ARG A 251 -4.43 -12.75 3.25
C ARG A 251 -3.64 -13.51 4.32
N PHE A 252 -3.62 -13.05 5.56
CA PHE A 252 -2.82 -13.65 6.63
C PHE A 252 -1.33 -13.79 6.25
N SER A 253 -0.68 -12.67 5.91
CA SER A 253 0.76 -12.67 5.62
C SER A 253 1.59 -13.03 6.85
N ASP A 254 2.84 -13.45 6.63
CA ASP A 254 3.82 -13.75 7.67
C ASP A 254 4.04 -12.60 8.65
N ARG A 255 4.00 -11.35 8.18
CA ARG A 255 4.14 -10.15 9.02
C ARG A 255 2.95 -9.93 9.96
N VAL A 256 1.78 -10.46 9.61
CA VAL A 256 0.55 -10.42 10.43
C VAL A 256 0.50 -11.60 11.40
N LEU A 257 0.82 -12.80 10.90
CA LEU A 257 0.69 -14.03 11.67
C LEU A 257 1.78 -14.20 12.75
N GLY A 258 3.01 -13.73 12.50
CA GLY A 258 4.16 -14.17 13.28
C GLY A 258 4.32 -15.69 13.15
N ASN A 259 4.05 -16.43 14.23
CA ASN A 259 4.04 -17.89 14.21
C ASN A 259 2.63 -18.42 13.92
N PRO A 260 2.37 -19.06 12.77
CA PRO A 260 1.03 -19.57 12.44
C PRO A 260 0.49 -20.60 13.43
N LYS A 261 1.35 -21.32 14.16
CA LYS A 261 0.94 -22.34 15.14
C LYS A 261 0.37 -21.75 16.43
N THR A 262 0.72 -20.52 16.74
CA THR A 262 0.27 -19.82 17.95
C THR A 262 -0.75 -18.72 17.66
N PHE A 263 -0.89 -18.32 16.39
CA PHE A 263 -1.79 -17.25 15.98
C PHE A 263 -3.24 -17.61 16.25
N ALA A 264 -3.93 -16.79 17.04
CA ALA A 264 -5.36 -16.95 17.39
C ALA A 264 -5.77 -18.39 17.72
N LYS A 265 -4.89 -19.14 18.42
CA LYS A 265 -4.98 -20.61 18.65
C LYS A 265 -6.27 -21.05 19.36
N ASN A 266 -6.91 -20.16 20.10
CA ASN A 266 -8.13 -20.43 20.87
C ASN A 266 -9.41 -19.92 20.15
N ALA A 267 -9.25 -19.28 18.98
CA ALA A 267 -10.35 -18.67 18.25
C ALA A 267 -10.83 -19.55 17.09
N LYS A 268 -12.12 -19.52 16.83
CA LYS A 268 -12.65 -19.84 15.50
C LYS A 268 -12.24 -18.70 14.56
N ILE A 269 -11.98 -18.98 13.28
CA ILE A 269 -11.63 -17.96 12.28
C ILE A 269 -12.69 -17.98 11.18
N LEU A 270 -13.32 -16.82 10.97
CA LEU A 270 -14.21 -16.54 9.84
C LEU A 270 -13.49 -15.64 8.85
N GLN A 271 -13.25 -16.10 7.61
CA GLN A 271 -12.58 -15.31 6.57
C GLN A 271 -13.55 -14.87 5.48
N ILE A 272 -13.56 -13.58 5.18
CA ILE A 272 -14.30 -12.98 4.06
C ILE A 272 -13.25 -12.51 3.04
N ASP A 273 -13.25 -13.12 1.86
CA ASP A 273 -12.30 -12.78 0.79
C ASP A 273 -12.94 -12.94 -0.60
N VAL A 274 -12.47 -12.15 -1.56
CA VAL A 274 -12.92 -12.25 -2.96
C VAL A 274 -12.20 -13.37 -3.71
N ASP A 275 -11.02 -13.77 -3.22
CA ASP A 275 -10.15 -14.75 -3.85
C ASP A 275 -10.21 -16.10 -3.12
N PRO A 276 -10.83 -17.13 -3.71
CA PRO A 276 -10.93 -18.44 -3.06
C PRO A 276 -9.56 -19.11 -2.81
N VAL A 277 -8.50 -18.69 -3.53
CA VAL A 277 -7.15 -19.24 -3.35
C VAL A 277 -6.52 -18.81 -2.03
N GLU A 278 -6.96 -17.71 -1.43
CA GLU A 278 -6.46 -17.24 -0.14
C GLU A 278 -7.07 -18.02 1.06
N ILE A 279 -8.16 -18.78 0.84
CA ILE A 279 -8.80 -19.57 1.91
C ILE A 279 -7.94 -20.80 2.24
N ASN A 280 -7.64 -20.97 3.53
CA ASN A 280 -6.80 -22.06 4.06
C ASN A 280 -5.36 -22.08 3.53
N LYS A 281 -4.87 -20.99 2.93
CA LYS A 281 -3.53 -20.92 2.36
C LYS A 281 -2.44 -20.83 3.42
N ASN A 282 -2.56 -19.89 4.35
CA ASN A 282 -1.56 -19.60 5.37
C ASN A 282 -2.00 -20.04 6.78
N ILE A 283 -3.30 -20.12 7.00
CA ILE A 283 -3.92 -20.58 8.27
C ILE A 283 -5.23 -21.29 7.93
N CYS A 284 -5.56 -22.35 8.69
CA CYS A 284 -6.86 -23.01 8.56
C CYS A 284 -7.97 -22.16 9.16
N VAL A 285 -9.05 -21.96 8.42
CA VAL A 285 -10.20 -21.20 8.90
C VAL A 285 -11.39 -22.12 9.23
N SER A 286 -12.22 -21.69 10.17
CA SER A 286 -13.40 -22.45 10.60
C SER A 286 -14.58 -22.28 9.63
N ALA A 287 -14.67 -21.11 9.00
CA ALA A 287 -15.65 -20.81 7.94
C ALA A 287 -15.11 -19.71 7.02
N SER A 288 -15.67 -19.65 5.81
CA SER A 288 -15.31 -18.59 4.84
C SER A 288 -16.51 -18.16 4.02
N ILE A 289 -16.48 -16.91 3.55
CA ILE A 289 -17.43 -16.37 2.57
C ILE A 289 -16.62 -15.84 1.40
N ILE A 290 -16.86 -16.40 0.20
CA ILE A 290 -16.23 -15.90 -1.03
C ILE A 290 -17.11 -14.81 -1.63
N GLY A 291 -16.57 -13.59 -1.72
CA GLY A 291 -17.28 -12.46 -2.30
C GLY A 291 -16.58 -11.12 -2.06
N ASP A 292 -17.08 -10.10 -2.74
CA ASP A 292 -16.68 -8.71 -2.49
C ASP A 292 -17.05 -8.30 -1.06
N VAL A 293 -16.10 -7.74 -0.32
CA VAL A 293 -16.27 -7.38 1.10
C VAL A 293 -17.50 -6.50 1.32
N LYS A 294 -17.69 -5.46 0.50
CA LYS A 294 -18.84 -4.55 0.61
C LYS A 294 -20.17 -5.30 0.42
N ALA A 295 -20.23 -6.17 -0.60
CA ALA A 295 -21.42 -6.95 -0.88
C ALA A 295 -21.74 -7.93 0.27
N VAL A 296 -20.73 -8.64 0.78
CA VAL A 296 -20.88 -9.58 1.90
C VAL A 296 -21.36 -8.87 3.16
N LEU A 297 -20.67 -7.79 3.56
CA LEU A 297 -21.04 -7.02 4.76
C LEU A 297 -22.43 -6.42 4.65
N THR A 298 -22.84 -5.92 3.46
CA THR A 298 -24.20 -5.43 3.22
C THR A 298 -25.25 -6.51 3.51
N VAL A 299 -25.00 -7.75 3.11
CA VAL A 299 -25.94 -8.88 3.35
C VAL A 299 -25.98 -9.25 4.82
N ILE A 300 -24.82 -9.35 5.47
CA ILE A 300 -24.72 -9.70 6.90
C ILE A 300 -25.39 -8.61 7.75
N ASN A 301 -25.09 -7.34 7.52
CA ASN A 301 -25.62 -6.21 8.28
C ASN A 301 -27.15 -6.15 8.27
N ARG A 302 -27.79 -6.54 7.17
CA ARG A 302 -29.26 -6.60 7.08
C ARG A 302 -29.89 -7.69 7.95
N ARG A 303 -29.15 -8.72 8.33
CA ARG A 303 -29.66 -9.93 9.00
C ARG A 303 -29.12 -10.12 10.41
N LEU A 304 -27.97 -9.51 10.70
CA LEU A 304 -27.35 -9.57 12.02
C LEU A 304 -28.07 -8.60 12.95
N GLU A 305 -28.57 -9.12 14.04
CA GLU A 305 -29.06 -8.35 15.18
C GLU A 305 -27.86 -7.82 15.98
N ALA A 306 -28.01 -6.66 16.62
CA ALA A 306 -26.96 -6.11 17.46
C ALA A 306 -26.62 -7.05 18.61
N GLN A 307 -25.32 -7.26 18.82
CA GLN A 307 -24.75 -8.02 19.93
C GLN A 307 -24.29 -7.06 21.03
N GLU A 308 -23.90 -7.58 22.18
CA GLU A 308 -23.34 -6.80 23.29
C GLU A 308 -22.13 -7.54 23.87
N HIS A 309 -20.93 -6.91 23.78
CA HIS A 309 -19.67 -7.47 24.26
C HIS A 309 -18.87 -6.43 25.08
N LYS A 310 -19.56 -5.66 25.90
CA LYS A 310 -18.99 -4.56 26.67
C LYS A 310 -17.77 -4.96 27.48
N GLU A 311 -17.83 -6.06 28.23
CA GLU A 311 -16.71 -6.52 29.05
C GLU A 311 -15.46 -6.82 28.20
N TRP A 312 -15.66 -7.31 26.97
CA TRP A 312 -14.57 -7.57 26.06
C TRP A 312 -13.98 -6.29 25.46
N LEU A 313 -14.82 -5.34 25.09
CA LEU A 313 -14.38 -4.00 24.65
C LEU A 313 -13.60 -3.29 25.77
N ASP A 314 -14.07 -3.34 27.01
CA ASP A 314 -13.39 -2.76 28.18
C ASP A 314 -12.02 -3.42 28.39
N THR A 315 -11.91 -4.76 28.25
CA THR A 315 -10.64 -5.49 28.32
C THR A 315 -9.63 -5.01 27.27
N VAL A 316 -10.06 -4.85 26.01
CA VAL A 316 -9.15 -4.37 24.95
C VAL A 316 -8.80 -2.89 25.15
N LYS A 317 -9.70 -2.10 25.72
CA LYS A 317 -9.41 -0.73 26.13
C LYS A 317 -8.34 -0.68 27.20
N GLU A 318 -8.40 -1.54 28.21
CA GLU A 318 -7.36 -1.68 29.23
C GLU A 318 -5.99 -2.03 28.62
N TYR A 319 -5.97 -2.90 27.59
CA TYR A 319 -4.71 -3.18 26.87
C TYR A 319 -4.15 -1.93 26.19
N LYS A 320 -5.02 -1.11 25.56
CA LYS A 320 -4.60 0.16 24.92
C LYS A 320 -4.02 1.16 25.95
N GLU A 321 -4.64 1.26 27.10
CA GLU A 321 -4.20 2.15 28.20
C GLU A 321 -2.90 1.65 28.84
N LYS A 322 -2.74 0.34 29.00
CA LYS A 322 -1.56 -0.25 29.61
C LYS A 322 -0.34 -0.26 28.68
N TYR A 323 -0.54 -0.39 27.39
CA TYR A 323 0.53 -0.53 26.40
C TYR A 323 0.41 0.50 25.26
N PRO A 324 0.46 1.82 25.57
CA PRO A 324 0.40 2.84 24.53
C PRO A 324 1.65 2.80 23.65
N LEU A 325 1.51 3.24 22.41
CA LEU A 325 2.67 3.52 21.57
C LEU A 325 3.43 4.71 22.15
N THR A 326 4.74 4.58 22.29
CA THR A 326 5.61 5.61 22.87
C THR A 326 6.84 5.84 22.00
N TYR A 327 7.43 7.02 22.11
CA TYR A 327 8.69 7.40 21.49
C TYR A 327 9.47 8.38 22.36
N ASP A 328 10.76 8.51 22.12
CA ASP A 328 11.63 9.41 22.87
C ASP A 328 11.28 10.88 22.54
N LYS A 329 11.06 11.70 23.56
CA LYS A 329 10.77 13.13 23.43
C LYS A 329 12.03 13.97 23.66
N GLY A 330 12.00 15.23 23.18
CA GLY A 330 13.09 16.18 23.36
C GLY A 330 14.13 16.20 22.23
N ARG A 331 13.90 15.45 21.18
CA ARG A 331 14.65 15.48 19.92
C ARG A 331 13.71 15.17 18.76
N LEU A 332 14.10 15.51 17.53
CA LEU A 332 13.30 15.20 16.34
C LEU A 332 13.22 13.69 16.13
N THR A 333 12.00 13.17 15.99
CA THR A 333 11.71 11.75 15.70
C THR A 333 10.66 11.64 14.61
N CYS A 334 10.65 10.51 13.90
CA CYS A 334 9.62 10.28 12.87
C CYS A 334 8.20 10.22 13.46
N PRO A 335 7.93 9.56 14.61
CA PRO A 335 6.64 9.63 15.27
C PRO A 335 6.13 11.07 15.48
N GLU A 336 6.96 11.95 15.99
CA GLU A 336 6.62 13.35 16.24
C GLU A 336 6.31 14.11 14.93
N ILE A 337 7.08 13.83 13.87
CA ILE A 337 6.81 14.35 12.52
C ILE A 337 5.44 13.88 12.03
N MET A 338 5.10 12.60 12.21
CA MET A 338 3.81 12.06 11.76
C MET A 338 2.63 12.66 12.51
N GLU A 339 2.76 12.86 13.84
CA GLU A 339 1.76 13.56 14.64
C GLU A 339 1.60 15.02 14.18
N ALA A 340 2.71 15.72 13.91
CA ALA A 340 2.67 17.10 13.41
C ALA A 340 1.99 17.20 12.02
N ILE A 341 2.28 16.27 11.10
CA ILE A 341 1.59 16.22 9.80
C ILE A 341 0.08 16.01 10.00
N TYR A 342 -0.30 15.08 10.88
CA TYR A 342 -1.71 14.82 11.18
C TYR A 342 -2.40 16.08 11.72
N ASP A 343 -1.81 16.75 12.71
CA ASP A 343 -2.39 17.91 13.36
C ASP A 343 -2.52 19.10 12.40
N ILE A 344 -1.49 19.39 11.61
CA ILE A 344 -1.47 20.50 10.66
C ILE A 344 -2.47 20.25 9.52
N THR A 345 -2.55 19.03 9.00
CA THR A 345 -3.45 18.67 7.91
C THR A 345 -4.83 18.21 8.39
N LYS A 346 -5.05 18.12 9.71
CA LYS A 346 -6.27 17.57 10.32
C LYS A 346 -6.64 16.18 9.78
N GLY A 347 -5.61 15.36 9.51
CA GLY A 347 -5.77 14.03 8.96
C GLY A 347 -6.20 13.98 7.49
N GLU A 348 -6.25 15.10 6.76
CA GLU A 348 -6.72 15.12 5.37
C GLU A 348 -5.64 14.77 4.33
N ALA A 349 -4.37 14.65 4.72
CA ALA A 349 -3.31 14.27 3.79
C ALA A 349 -3.41 12.80 3.34
N VAL A 350 -3.09 12.59 2.08
CA VAL A 350 -2.74 11.26 1.54
C VAL A 350 -1.27 11.04 1.84
N ILE A 351 -0.97 10.00 2.58
CA ILE A 351 0.38 9.61 2.95
C ILE A 351 0.83 8.48 2.03
N THR A 352 1.89 8.71 1.27
CA THR A 352 2.64 7.66 0.61
C THR A 352 3.88 7.34 1.43
N THR A 353 4.38 6.13 1.38
CA THR A 353 5.61 5.79 2.09
C THR A 353 6.56 4.99 1.22
N GLU A 354 7.82 5.18 1.46
CA GLU A 354 8.84 4.21 1.14
C GLU A 354 8.79 3.01 2.11
N VAL A 355 9.78 2.11 2.08
CA VAL A 355 9.78 0.88 2.90
C VAL A 355 10.91 0.89 3.93
N GLY A 356 10.55 0.72 5.20
CA GLY A 356 11.48 0.70 6.32
C GLY A 356 10.84 1.15 7.62
N GLN A 357 11.65 1.67 8.56
CA GLN A 357 11.18 2.17 9.85
C GLN A 357 10.15 3.29 9.68
N HIS A 358 10.40 4.24 8.77
CA HIS A 358 9.52 5.35 8.46
C HIS A 358 8.12 4.89 8.00
N GLN A 359 8.02 3.77 7.27
CA GLN A 359 6.76 3.13 6.88
C GLN A 359 5.97 2.69 8.11
N MET A 360 6.64 2.04 9.06
CA MET A 360 6.00 1.54 10.29
C MET A 360 5.56 2.69 11.17
N TRP A 361 6.40 3.70 11.38
CA TRP A 361 6.02 4.89 12.14
C TRP A 361 4.85 5.65 11.49
N ALA A 362 4.84 5.78 10.15
CA ALA A 362 3.71 6.37 9.45
C ALA A 362 2.41 5.55 9.65
N ALA A 363 2.51 4.22 9.70
CA ALA A 363 1.37 3.36 9.97
C ALA A 363 0.89 3.40 11.43
N GLN A 364 1.78 3.67 12.39
CA GLN A 364 1.48 3.68 13.82
C GLN A 364 0.99 5.04 14.33
N PHE A 365 1.59 6.14 13.88
CA PHE A 365 1.42 7.46 14.50
C PHE A 365 0.55 8.44 13.69
N TYR A 366 0.27 8.17 12.41
CA TYR A 366 -0.74 8.92 11.66
C TYR A 366 -2.09 8.21 11.75
N LYS A 367 -3.14 8.94 12.12
CA LYS A 367 -4.49 8.39 12.29
C LYS A 367 -5.26 8.45 10.96
N TYR A 368 -5.47 7.31 10.34
CA TYR A 368 -6.21 7.21 9.07
C TYR A 368 -7.70 7.03 9.36
N ASP A 369 -8.51 8.02 8.98
CA ASP A 369 -9.96 8.06 9.22
C ASP A 369 -10.79 7.59 8.00
N LYS A 370 -10.16 7.53 6.82
CA LYS A 370 -10.81 7.19 5.54
C LYS A 370 -9.92 6.27 4.70
N PRO A 371 -10.52 5.41 3.86
CA PRO A 371 -9.76 4.57 2.94
C PRO A 371 -8.99 5.40 1.91
N ARG A 372 -7.97 4.81 1.30
CA ARG A 372 -7.14 5.39 0.23
C ARG A 372 -6.31 6.63 0.64
N LYS A 373 -6.11 6.84 1.95
CA LYS A 373 -5.20 7.86 2.48
C LYS A 373 -3.81 7.31 2.83
N PHE A 374 -3.61 5.99 2.82
CA PHE A 374 -2.32 5.35 3.06
C PHE A 374 -1.92 4.48 1.88
N LEU A 375 -0.81 4.81 1.22
CA LEU A 375 -0.30 4.14 0.03
C LEU A 375 1.13 3.67 0.30
N THR A 376 1.34 2.36 0.24
CA THR A 376 2.63 1.76 0.58
C THR A 376 2.81 0.43 -0.15
N SER A 377 4.04 0.01 -0.37
CA SER A 377 4.36 -1.34 -0.85
C SER A 377 4.39 -2.30 0.33
N GLY A 378 3.24 -2.88 0.67
CA GLY A 378 3.11 -3.75 1.83
C GLY A 378 3.50 -5.21 1.56
N GLY A 379 3.22 -5.71 0.38
CA GLY A 379 3.46 -7.11 0.02
C GLY A 379 4.88 -7.38 -0.49
N LEU A 380 5.35 -6.60 -1.45
CA LEU A 380 6.70 -6.76 -2.01
C LEU A 380 7.79 -6.05 -1.18
N GLY A 381 7.43 -4.95 -0.50
CA GLY A 381 8.39 -4.20 0.28
C GLY A 381 9.38 -3.40 -0.60
N THR A 382 8.89 -2.74 -1.62
CA THR A 382 9.69 -2.06 -2.65
C THR A 382 10.24 -0.74 -2.14
N MET A 383 11.53 -0.68 -1.83
CA MET A 383 12.26 0.58 -1.65
C MET A 383 12.28 1.35 -2.98
N GLY A 384 12.07 2.68 -2.94
CA GLY A 384 11.94 3.51 -4.14
C GLY A 384 10.50 3.61 -4.70
N TYR A 385 9.51 3.08 -4.00
CA TYR A 385 8.11 3.13 -4.41
C TYR A 385 7.45 4.50 -4.20
N GLY A 386 7.73 5.12 -3.04
CA GLY A 386 6.90 6.20 -2.47
C GLY A 386 6.84 7.46 -3.31
N LEU A 387 7.99 7.97 -3.80
CA LEU A 387 8.02 9.20 -4.60
C LEU A 387 7.22 9.05 -5.90
N GLY A 388 7.43 7.96 -6.66
CA GLY A 388 6.62 7.69 -7.86
C GLY A 388 5.13 7.59 -7.54
N ALA A 389 4.78 6.85 -6.48
CA ALA A 389 3.38 6.70 -6.04
C ALA A 389 2.75 8.04 -5.62
N SER A 390 3.50 8.94 -4.96
CA SER A 390 3.03 10.27 -4.56
C SER A 390 2.68 11.13 -5.77
N LEU A 391 3.50 11.10 -6.81
CA LEU A 391 3.21 11.79 -8.07
C LEU A 391 1.90 11.30 -8.69
N GLY A 392 1.73 9.98 -8.77
CA GLY A 392 0.49 9.38 -9.28
C GLY A 392 -0.73 9.71 -8.42
N ALA A 393 -0.60 9.68 -7.10
CA ALA A 393 -1.65 10.04 -6.17
C ALA A 393 -2.07 11.51 -6.33
N LYS A 394 -1.10 12.42 -6.48
CA LYS A 394 -1.37 13.86 -6.65
C LYS A 394 -2.03 14.16 -8.00
N VAL A 395 -1.57 13.53 -9.07
CA VAL A 395 -2.20 13.65 -10.40
C VAL A 395 -3.64 13.14 -10.40
N GLY A 396 -3.89 12.06 -9.67
CA GLY A 396 -5.23 11.48 -9.51
C GLY A 396 -6.16 12.28 -8.60
N ASN A 397 -5.60 13.09 -7.70
CA ASN A 397 -6.32 13.88 -6.69
C ASN A 397 -5.68 15.28 -6.56
N PRO A 398 -5.86 16.15 -7.55
CA PRO A 398 -5.16 17.44 -7.62
C PRO A 398 -5.46 18.34 -6.40
N ASP A 399 -6.63 18.21 -5.81
CA ASP A 399 -7.06 19.05 -4.68
C ASP A 399 -6.63 18.52 -3.31
N LYS A 400 -6.06 17.30 -3.24
CA LYS A 400 -5.61 16.72 -1.97
C LYS A 400 -4.16 17.08 -1.67
N ILE A 401 -3.84 17.20 -0.39
CA ILE A 401 -2.47 17.21 0.10
C ILE A 401 -1.90 15.80 -0.07
N VAL A 402 -0.72 15.68 -0.67
CA VAL A 402 0.00 14.40 -0.80
C VAL A 402 1.40 14.56 -0.21
N VAL A 403 1.72 13.70 0.75
CA VAL A 403 2.99 13.69 1.46
C VAL A 403 3.63 12.32 1.32
N ASN A 404 4.87 12.27 0.83
CA ASN A 404 5.66 11.05 0.85
C ASN A 404 6.57 11.02 2.07
N ILE A 405 6.62 9.89 2.76
CA ILE A 405 7.50 9.64 3.90
C ILE A 405 8.56 8.65 3.46
N ALA A 406 9.79 9.11 3.32
CA ALA A 406 10.89 8.33 2.79
C ALA A 406 12.02 8.17 3.83
N GLY A 407 12.66 7.02 3.87
CA GLY A 407 14.00 6.92 4.46
C GLY A 407 15.05 7.39 3.45
N ASP A 408 16.16 7.91 3.94
CA ASP A 408 17.27 8.39 3.10
C ASP A 408 17.83 7.29 2.18
N GLY A 409 17.87 6.04 2.62
CA GLY A 409 18.27 4.91 1.79
C GLY A 409 17.27 4.59 0.66
N CYS A 410 15.97 4.74 0.91
CA CYS A 410 14.93 4.51 -0.09
C CYS A 410 14.85 5.64 -1.11
N PHE A 411 14.90 6.88 -0.63
CA PHE A 411 14.82 8.08 -1.47
C PHE A 411 15.86 8.06 -2.61
N ARG A 412 17.07 7.56 -2.34
CA ARG A 412 18.15 7.41 -3.34
C ARG A 412 17.77 6.60 -4.57
N MET A 413 16.83 5.65 -4.43
CA MET A 413 16.53 4.70 -5.51
C MET A 413 15.77 5.32 -6.67
N ASN A 414 14.89 6.32 -6.40
CA ASN A 414 14.07 6.97 -7.42
C ASN A 414 14.02 8.50 -7.30
N LEU A 415 15.03 9.11 -6.67
CA LEU A 415 15.12 10.58 -6.50
C LEU A 415 15.08 11.37 -7.82
N ASN A 416 15.44 10.74 -8.94
CA ASN A 416 15.34 11.31 -10.28
C ASN A 416 13.91 11.74 -10.64
N GLU A 417 12.88 11.19 -10.00
CA GLU A 417 11.50 11.61 -10.22
C GLU A 417 11.17 12.98 -9.62
N LEU A 418 12.06 13.60 -8.84
CA LEU A 418 11.96 15.01 -8.49
C LEU A 418 12.00 15.90 -9.75
N ALA A 419 12.77 15.52 -10.76
CA ALA A 419 12.77 16.22 -12.05
C ALA A 419 11.41 16.11 -12.76
N THR A 420 10.68 15.00 -12.58
CA THR A 420 9.31 14.85 -13.07
C THR A 420 8.36 15.76 -12.29
N ALA A 421 8.45 15.78 -10.97
CA ALA A 421 7.66 16.66 -10.10
C ALA A 421 7.85 18.13 -10.48
N SER A 422 9.11 18.57 -10.63
CA SER A 422 9.48 19.94 -11.04
C SER A 422 8.94 20.29 -12.42
N ARG A 423 9.18 19.43 -13.42
CA ARG A 423 8.79 19.66 -14.82
C ARG A 423 7.29 19.92 -14.99
N TYR A 424 6.46 19.20 -14.26
CA TYR A 424 4.99 19.27 -14.38
C TYR A 424 4.35 20.04 -13.23
N ASN A 425 5.15 20.63 -12.35
CA ASN A 425 4.70 21.32 -11.15
C ASN A 425 3.69 20.48 -10.36
N ILE A 426 4.07 19.24 -10.02
CA ILE A 426 3.23 18.33 -9.24
C ILE A 426 3.54 18.59 -7.76
N PRO A 427 2.67 19.30 -7.02
CA PRO A 427 2.94 19.74 -5.65
C PRO A 427 2.79 18.60 -4.64
N VAL A 428 3.82 17.78 -4.52
CA VAL A 428 4.00 16.77 -3.48
C VAL A 428 4.99 17.28 -2.44
N ILE A 429 4.83 16.87 -1.19
CA ILE A 429 5.77 17.16 -0.12
C ILE A 429 6.54 15.87 0.18
N GLU A 430 7.83 15.88 -0.08
CA GLU A 430 8.75 14.78 0.21
C GLU A 430 9.38 15.01 1.58
N VAL A 431 9.12 14.13 2.54
CA VAL A 431 9.69 14.17 3.89
C VAL A 431 10.69 13.02 4.03
N ILE A 432 11.96 13.35 4.01
CA ILE A 432 13.04 12.39 4.16
C ILE A 432 13.35 12.21 5.64
N ILE A 433 13.13 11.03 6.15
CA ILE A 433 13.53 10.61 7.51
C ILE A 433 14.97 10.11 7.41
N ASN A 434 15.89 11.04 7.61
CA ASN A 434 17.33 10.85 7.39
C ASN A 434 18.02 10.48 8.69
N ASN A 435 18.31 9.19 8.86
CA ASN A 435 19.11 8.68 9.96
C ASN A 435 20.49 8.17 9.52
N SER A 436 20.85 8.36 8.25
CA SER A 436 22.12 7.95 7.63
C SER A 436 22.42 6.43 7.73
N VAL A 437 21.36 5.61 7.87
CA VAL A 437 21.45 4.16 7.95
C VAL A 437 20.29 3.48 7.22
N LEU A 438 20.44 2.21 6.88
CA LEU A 438 19.31 1.34 6.53
C LEU A 438 18.64 0.89 7.84
N GLY A 439 17.80 1.79 8.39
CA GLY A 439 17.37 1.75 9.79
C GLY A 439 16.70 0.45 10.21
N MET A 440 15.82 -0.15 9.39
CA MET A 440 15.17 -1.41 9.73
C MET A 440 16.18 -2.57 9.80
N VAL A 441 17.16 -2.62 8.89
CA VAL A 441 18.21 -3.65 8.90
C VAL A 441 19.12 -3.44 10.09
N ARG A 442 19.51 -2.18 10.39
CA ARG A 442 20.30 -1.84 11.57
C ARG A 442 19.60 -2.25 12.86
N GLN A 443 18.28 -1.98 12.98
CA GLN A 443 17.49 -2.40 14.15
C GLN A 443 17.54 -3.91 14.37
N TRP A 444 17.49 -4.71 13.29
CA TRP A 444 17.61 -6.16 13.38
C TRP A 444 19.03 -6.61 13.78
N GLN A 445 20.06 -5.94 13.23
CA GLN A 445 21.45 -6.23 13.59
C GLN A 445 21.74 -5.92 15.07
N ASP A 446 21.15 -4.85 15.58
CA ASP A 446 21.21 -4.47 16.97
C ASP A 446 20.53 -5.53 17.87
N LEU A 447 19.27 -5.84 17.59
CA LEU A 447 18.46 -6.68 18.47
C LEU A 447 18.78 -8.19 18.39
N PHE A 448 19.22 -8.70 17.24
CA PHE A 448 19.33 -10.14 16.99
C PHE A 448 20.70 -10.60 16.50
N TYR A 449 21.63 -9.70 16.24
CA TYR A 449 22.95 -10.03 15.68
C TYR A 449 24.10 -9.35 16.42
N GLU A 450 23.96 -9.10 17.73
CA GLU A 450 25.03 -8.63 18.63
C GLU A 450 25.71 -7.35 18.10
N GLU A 451 24.92 -6.40 17.58
CA GLU A 451 25.41 -5.13 17.01
C GLU A 451 26.44 -5.28 15.86
N ARG A 452 26.43 -6.42 15.19
CA ARG A 452 27.32 -6.63 14.03
C ARG A 452 26.79 -5.89 12.82
N TYR A 453 27.00 -4.58 12.79
CA TYR A 453 26.56 -3.69 11.70
C TYR A 453 27.38 -3.91 10.44
N SER A 454 26.77 -4.49 9.41
CA SER A 454 27.41 -4.76 8.12
C SER A 454 26.61 -4.12 7.00
N TYR A 455 27.25 -3.21 6.26
CA TYR A 455 26.70 -2.52 5.09
C TYR A 455 25.33 -1.83 5.32
N THR A 456 25.09 -1.34 6.52
CA THR A 456 23.86 -0.64 6.89
C THR A 456 24.06 0.84 7.17
N THR A 457 25.29 1.29 7.39
CA THR A 457 25.64 2.70 7.57
C THR A 457 25.92 3.35 6.23
N LEU A 458 25.22 4.44 5.95
CA LEU A 458 25.34 5.21 4.72
C LEU A 458 26.33 6.36 4.95
N GLN A 459 27.63 6.03 5.01
CA GLN A 459 28.71 6.98 5.24
C GLN A 459 29.14 7.69 3.94
N ASP A 460 28.24 8.40 3.31
CA ASP A 460 28.55 9.17 2.12
C ASP A 460 28.40 10.69 2.35
N LYS A 461 28.74 11.45 1.34
CA LYS A 461 28.67 12.91 1.36
C LYS A 461 27.44 13.44 0.62
N VAL A 462 26.38 12.64 0.49
CA VAL A 462 25.17 13.06 -0.22
C VAL A 462 24.45 14.13 0.58
N ASP A 463 24.21 15.25 -0.06
CA ASP A 463 23.44 16.38 0.44
C ASP A 463 22.12 16.42 -0.32
N PHE A 464 21.04 15.94 0.31
CA PHE A 464 19.74 15.82 -0.35
C PHE A 464 19.11 17.17 -0.68
N VAL A 465 19.45 18.22 0.06
CA VAL A 465 19.02 19.58 -0.27
C VAL A 465 19.59 20.01 -1.61
N LYS A 466 20.90 19.88 -1.79
CA LYS A 466 21.55 20.19 -3.09
C LYS A 466 21.09 19.29 -4.23
N VAL A 467 20.83 18.02 -3.95
CA VAL A 467 20.28 17.09 -4.96
C VAL A 467 18.90 17.54 -5.42
N ALA A 468 18.01 17.89 -4.49
CA ALA A 468 16.68 18.36 -4.80
C ALA A 468 16.70 19.68 -5.58
N GLU A 469 17.51 20.66 -5.14
CA GLU A 469 17.71 21.94 -5.84
C GLU A 469 18.28 21.74 -7.25
N GLY A 470 19.25 20.82 -7.41
CA GLY A 470 19.79 20.46 -8.72
C GLY A 470 18.79 19.79 -9.66
N LEU A 471 17.72 19.20 -9.13
CA LEU A 471 16.59 18.64 -9.88
C LEU A 471 15.41 19.63 -10.00
N GLY A 472 15.60 20.88 -9.54
CA GLY A 472 14.62 21.97 -9.68
C GLY A 472 13.52 21.95 -8.62
N VAL A 473 13.77 21.38 -7.44
CA VAL A 473 12.82 21.31 -6.33
C VAL A 473 13.38 22.03 -5.11
N GLN A 474 12.58 22.90 -4.48
CA GLN A 474 12.99 23.55 -3.23
C GLN A 474 13.18 22.53 -2.12
N ALA A 475 14.18 22.74 -1.28
CA ALA A 475 14.47 21.83 -0.18
C ALA A 475 14.95 22.55 1.07
N LYS A 476 14.68 21.97 2.24
CA LYS A 476 15.17 22.46 3.54
C LYS A 476 15.71 21.30 4.38
N LYS A 477 16.83 21.52 5.05
CA LYS A 477 17.33 20.65 6.11
C LYS A 477 16.63 20.98 7.42
N ILE A 478 16.14 19.96 8.12
CA ILE A 478 15.35 20.06 9.36
C ILE A 478 16.06 19.27 10.47
N THR A 479 16.17 19.84 11.65
CA THR A 479 16.85 19.24 12.81
C THR A 479 16.04 19.28 14.10
N ASP A 480 14.92 20.00 14.12
CA ASP A 480 13.99 20.03 15.24
C ASP A 480 12.53 20.16 14.78
N ILE A 481 11.59 19.92 15.68
CA ILE A 481 10.17 19.82 15.34
C ILE A 481 9.53 21.18 15.01
N GLU A 482 10.00 22.27 15.56
CA GLU A 482 9.44 23.59 15.27
C GLU A 482 9.87 24.03 13.85
N GLN A 483 11.15 23.80 13.48
CA GLN A 483 11.59 23.98 12.10
C GLN A 483 10.77 23.13 11.13
N PHE A 484 10.44 21.88 11.51
CA PHE A 484 9.60 21.01 10.68
C PHE A 484 8.21 21.62 10.49
N LYS A 485 7.54 22.00 11.58
CA LYS A 485 6.18 22.56 11.52
C LYS A 485 6.10 23.80 10.65
N ASP A 486 7.07 24.70 10.76
CA ASP A 486 7.11 25.93 9.98
C ASP A 486 7.40 25.63 8.50
N ALA A 487 8.42 24.81 8.20
CA ALA A 487 8.75 24.44 6.84
C ALA A 487 7.62 23.64 6.16
N PHE A 488 6.92 22.79 6.90
CA PHE A 488 5.79 22.02 6.38
C PHE A 488 4.59 22.93 6.03
N LYS A 489 4.28 23.93 6.87
CA LYS A 489 3.25 24.95 6.57
C LYS A 489 3.61 25.78 5.35
N GLU A 490 4.89 26.15 5.19
CA GLU A 490 5.37 26.85 4.00
C GLU A 490 5.20 25.95 2.76
N ALA A 491 5.59 24.68 2.84
CA ALA A 491 5.45 23.72 1.75
C ALA A 491 3.98 23.52 1.31
N LEU A 492 3.04 23.50 2.26
CA LEU A 492 1.60 23.43 1.94
C LEU A 492 1.10 24.63 1.14
N ASN A 493 1.70 25.80 1.31
CA ASN A 493 1.33 27.03 0.63
C ASN A 493 2.14 27.29 -0.66
N ALA A 494 3.22 26.53 -0.89
CA ALA A 494 4.12 26.75 -2.01
C ALA A 494 3.45 26.50 -3.38
N GLY A 495 2.53 25.54 -3.44
CA GLY A 495 1.88 25.13 -4.70
C GLY A 495 2.82 24.45 -5.69
N GLU A 496 3.99 24.03 -5.24
CA GLU A 496 5.03 23.35 -6.00
C GLU A 496 5.65 22.21 -5.17
N PRO A 497 6.41 21.27 -5.77
CA PRO A 497 7.04 20.21 -5.00
C PRO A 497 8.10 20.76 -4.04
N VAL A 498 8.18 20.17 -2.83
CA VAL A 498 9.13 20.57 -1.78
C VAL A 498 9.73 19.33 -1.13
N VAL A 499 11.02 19.37 -0.78
CA VAL A 499 11.73 18.33 -0.01
C VAL A 499 12.09 18.86 1.37
N LEU A 500 11.77 18.09 2.40
CA LEU A 500 12.16 18.33 3.80
C LEU A 500 13.09 17.21 4.25
N ASP A 501 14.39 17.48 4.37
CA ASP A 501 15.41 16.53 4.81
C ASP A 501 15.53 16.56 6.34
N CYS A 502 14.79 15.67 7.02
CA CYS A 502 14.63 15.62 8.46
C CYS A 502 15.66 14.68 9.10
N HIS A 503 16.64 15.25 9.79
CA HIS A 503 17.71 14.49 10.43
C HIS A 503 17.28 13.99 11.80
N ILE A 504 17.19 12.66 11.94
CA ILE A 504 16.84 11.97 13.19
C ILE A 504 18.01 11.11 13.69
N ASP A 505 17.86 10.55 14.89
CA ASP A 505 18.87 9.68 15.48
C ASP A 505 18.96 8.33 14.73
N LEU A 506 20.20 7.84 14.57
CA LEU A 506 20.48 6.60 13.84
C LEU A 506 20.03 5.34 14.59
N ASP A 507 19.86 5.43 15.91
CA ASP A 507 19.49 4.30 16.77
C ASP A 507 18.00 4.30 17.16
N ASP A 508 17.19 5.19 16.57
CA ASP A 508 15.74 5.15 16.70
C ASP A 508 15.18 3.80 16.22
N LYS A 509 14.32 3.21 17.02
CA LYS A 509 13.72 1.89 16.76
C LYS A 509 12.21 1.96 16.67
N VAL A 510 11.66 1.09 15.83
CA VAL A 510 10.21 0.87 15.75
C VAL A 510 9.78 -0.07 16.86
N TRP A 511 8.89 0.39 17.70
CA TRP A 511 8.29 -0.38 18.80
C TRP A 511 6.75 -0.40 18.68
N PRO A 512 6.06 -1.45 19.18
CA PRO A 512 6.59 -2.74 19.61
C PRO A 512 7.15 -3.59 18.45
N MET A 513 7.79 -4.70 18.77
CA MET A 513 8.28 -5.66 17.80
C MET A 513 8.02 -7.10 18.29
N VAL A 514 7.81 -8.02 17.35
CA VAL A 514 7.75 -9.46 17.58
C VAL A 514 9.01 -10.09 17.02
N ASN A 515 9.61 -11.02 17.79
CA ASN A 515 10.75 -11.80 17.32
C ASN A 515 10.43 -12.53 16.00
N PRO A 516 11.37 -12.68 15.07
CA PRO A 516 11.16 -13.43 13.84
C PRO A 516 10.65 -14.85 14.13
N GLY A 517 9.47 -15.21 13.60
CA GLY A 517 8.83 -16.50 13.86
C GLY A 517 8.26 -16.68 15.28
N GLY A 518 8.27 -15.62 16.10
CA GLY A 518 7.67 -15.61 17.44
C GLY A 518 6.15 -15.47 17.40
N SER A 519 5.50 -15.67 18.55
CA SER A 519 4.09 -15.39 18.73
C SER A 519 3.83 -13.89 18.74
N ILE A 520 2.73 -13.44 18.14
CA ILE A 520 2.32 -12.02 18.24
C ILE A 520 2.00 -11.61 19.68
N GLU A 521 1.62 -12.56 20.53
CA GLU A 521 1.39 -12.35 21.96
C GLU A 521 2.66 -11.90 22.71
N ASP A 522 3.84 -12.32 22.21
CA ASP A 522 5.15 -12.02 22.81
C ASP A 522 5.76 -10.72 22.27
N ALA A 523 4.93 -9.80 21.80
CA ALA A 523 5.39 -8.49 21.35
C ALA A 523 6.07 -7.72 22.49
N PHE A 524 7.27 -7.21 22.23
CA PHE A 524 8.09 -6.51 23.22
C PHE A 524 8.44 -5.07 22.76
N ASP A 525 8.81 -4.23 23.70
CA ASP A 525 9.28 -2.87 23.46
C ASP A 525 10.55 -2.56 24.29
N LYS A 526 10.99 -1.31 24.23
CA LYS A 526 12.18 -0.84 24.95
C LYS A 526 12.10 -1.13 26.46
N SER A 527 10.93 -0.93 27.07
CA SER A 527 10.75 -1.13 28.51
C SER A 527 10.86 -2.59 28.95
N ASP A 528 10.43 -3.53 28.09
CA ASP A 528 10.58 -4.97 28.36
C ASP A 528 12.06 -5.39 28.33
N LEU A 529 12.84 -4.85 27.37
CA LEU A 529 14.29 -5.12 27.30
C LEU A 529 15.03 -4.56 28.51
N GLU A 530 14.69 -3.34 28.94
CA GLU A 530 15.28 -2.72 30.13
C GLU A 530 14.94 -3.48 31.42
N ALA A 531 13.73 -4.07 31.50
CA ALA A 531 13.34 -4.91 32.62
C ALA A 531 14.08 -6.24 32.66
N GLN A 532 14.39 -6.84 31.50
CA GLN A 532 15.16 -8.09 31.42
C GLN A 532 16.65 -7.91 31.71
N ALA A 533 17.19 -6.70 31.49
CA ALA A 533 18.59 -6.37 31.76
C ALA A 533 18.89 -6.08 33.26
N ARG A 534 17.87 -5.89 34.08
CA ARG A 534 17.93 -5.69 35.54
C ARG A 534 17.81 -7.02 36.30
#